data_5f15e0106b0128e5beec8643c474a984
#
_entry.id   5f15e0106b0128e5beec8643c474a984
#
_cell.length_a   1.000
_cell.length_b   1.000
_cell.length_c   1.000
_cell.angle_alpha   90.00
_cell.angle_beta   90.00
_cell.angle_gamma   90.00
#
_symmetry.space_group_name_H-M   'P 1'
#
loop_
_entity.id
_entity.type
_entity.pdbx_description
1 polymer ?
#
loop_
_entity_poly.entity_id
_entity_poly.type
_entity_poly.pdbx_seq_one_letter_code
_entity_poly.pdbx_strand_id
1 'polypeptide(L)'
;MRPSAPPSSMTSHGLLRRRAVALALVAAPALWLGARAQPAPGLRATPAQTEGPFYPVVFPEDSDYDLLRNGALNYPEGQGAWLEGSVSDLAGRPVAGAQVEIWQCDHSGHYHHPGEGARADRRFQGFGRVTVAADGRYRFRTIRPVPYSGRTPHIHVKVRQGARELLTTQVYVADDPGNPRDFLWRSLGAADRAALTVAFAPGGDGLRASFPIVVAA
;
A
#
# COMPACT_ATOMS: atom_id res chain seq x y z
N MET A 1 -5.92 66.04 66.92
CA MET A 1 -4.72 66.70 67.48
C MET A 1 -3.57 66.53 66.53
N ARG A 2 -3.19 67.63 65.95
CA ARG A 2 -1.82 67.84 65.34
C ARG A 2 -0.82 67.99 66.49
N PRO A 3 0.50 67.98 66.31
CA PRO A 3 1.39 68.24 65.17
C PRO A 3 2.59 67.30 65.14
N SER A 4 3.64 67.26 64.33
CA SER A 4 4.58 68.29 63.87
C SER A 4 5.58 67.62 62.92
N ALA A 5 6.02 68.36 61.88
CA ALA A 5 7.30 68.21 61.19
C ALA A 5 8.33 69.17 61.84
N PRO A 6 9.57 69.34 61.32
CA PRO A 6 10.52 68.67 60.42
C PRO A 6 11.90 68.50 61.12
N PRO A 7 13.10 68.53 60.52
CA PRO A 7 13.59 69.24 59.33
C PRO A 7 14.62 68.47 58.44
N SER A 8 14.96 69.11 57.35
CA SER A 8 15.94 68.91 56.32
C SER A 8 17.44 68.86 56.69
N SER A 9 18.24 68.17 55.90
CA SER A 9 19.63 68.61 55.52
C SER A 9 20.11 67.81 54.31
N MET A 10 20.25 68.34 53.25
CA MET A 10 21.33 68.91 52.41
C MET A 10 22.54 67.96 52.15
N THR A 11 22.70 67.76 50.84
CA THR A 11 23.97 67.77 50.05
C THR A 11 24.90 66.58 50.08
N SER A 12 25.06 65.87 48.89
CA SER A 12 26.28 66.14 48.09
C SER A 12 26.27 65.44 46.77
N HIS A 13 26.62 66.18 45.72
CA HIS A 13 26.77 65.73 44.35
C HIS A 13 27.98 64.76 44.23
N GLY A 14 27.69 63.51 43.74
CA GLY A 14 28.70 62.59 43.28
C GLY A 14 28.55 62.37 41.79
N LEU A 15 29.38 63.04 40.99
CA LEU A 15 29.43 62.76 39.50
C LEU A 15 30.07 61.43 39.25
N LEU A 16 29.19 60.43 38.96
CA LEU A 16 29.66 59.13 38.45
C LEU A 16 29.75 59.18 36.92
N ARG A 17 31.00 59.24 36.45
CA ARG A 17 31.37 59.08 35.04
C ARG A 17 30.87 57.78 34.53
N ARG A 18 29.84 57.79 33.62
CA ARG A 18 29.39 56.63 32.82
C ARG A 18 30.50 56.32 31.81
N ARG A 19 31.28 55.27 32.04
CA ARG A 19 32.08 54.62 31.00
C ARG A 19 31.16 53.83 30.08
N ALA A 20 30.93 54.30 28.86
CA ALA A 20 30.28 53.55 27.81
C ALA A 20 31.22 52.44 27.35
N VAL A 21 30.89 51.20 27.65
CA VAL A 21 31.51 50.01 27.06
C VAL A 21 30.84 49.74 25.74
N ALA A 22 31.51 50.07 24.64
CA ALA A 22 31.07 49.69 23.31
C ALA A 22 31.29 48.19 23.13
N LEU A 23 30.24 47.41 23.17
CA LEU A 23 30.26 46.03 22.73
C LEU A 23 30.28 46.00 21.17
N ALA A 24 31.43 45.65 20.61
CA ALA A 24 31.55 45.33 19.20
C ALA A 24 30.90 43.97 18.95
N LEU A 25 29.74 43.97 18.31
CA LEU A 25 29.10 42.77 17.77
C LEU A 25 29.91 42.31 16.54
N VAL A 26 30.72 41.29 16.71
CA VAL A 26 31.35 40.57 15.60
C VAL A 26 30.29 39.68 14.98
N ALA A 27 29.70 40.10 13.85
CA ALA A 27 28.82 39.26 13.03
C ALA A 27 29.69 38.18 12.37
N ALA A 28 29.65 36.98 12.89
CA ALA A 28 30.21 35.81 12.22
C ALA A 28 29.29 35.44 11.02
N PRO A 29 29.83 35.24 9.80
CA PRO A 29 29.06 34.77 8.71
C PRO A 29 28.57 33.34 9.02
N ALA A 30 27.24 33.17 9.13
CA ALA A 30 26.64 31.86 9.22
C ALA A 30 26.84 31.16 7.86
N LEU A 31 27.81 30.27 7.80
CA LEU A 31 27.97 29.34 6.71
C LEU A 31 26.76 28.41 6.74
N TRP A 32 25.77 28.70 5.89
CA TRP A 32 24.67 27.77 5.56
C TRP A 32 25.31 26.59 4.82
N LEU A 33 25.81 25.61 5.55
CA LEU A 33 26.02 24.28 5.00
C LEU A 33 24.63 23.74 4.62
N GLY A 34 24.27 23.88 3.35
CA GLY A 34 23.07 23.31 2.81
C GLY A 34 23.06 21.81 3.16
N ALA A 35 22.21 21.45 4.10
CA ALA A 35 21.94 20.04 4.37
C ALA A 35 21.46 19.42 3.06
N ARG A 36 22.35 18.71 2.37
CA ARG A 36 21.93 17.84 1.28
C ARG A 36 20.95 16.86 1.92
N ALA A 37 19.65 17.02 1.58
CA ALA A 37 18.65 16.02 1.91
C ALA A 37 19.16 14.68 1.38
N GLN A 38 19.50 13.76 2.27
CA GLN A 38 19.76 12.38 1.84
C GLN A 38 18.49 11.90 1.14
N PRO A 39 18.60 11.28 -0.04
CA PRO A 39 17.46 10.64 -0.65
C PRO A 39 16.83 9.71 0.38
N ALA A 40 15.52 9.81 0.58
CA ALA A 40 14.81 8.85 1.40
C ALA A 40 15.14 7.44 0.90
N PRO A 41 15.40 6.47 1.78
CA PRO A 41 15.62 5.09 1.35
C PRO A 41 14.47 4.67 0.44
N GLY A 42 14.81 4.19 -0.77
CA GLY A 42 13.82 3.76 -1.75
C GLY A 42 12.90 2.68 -1.18
N LEU A 43 11.68 2.61 -1.70
CA LEU A 43 10.73 1.56 -1.32
C LEU A 43 11.30 0.19 -1.71
N ARG A 44 10.97 -0.82 -0.94
CA ARG A 44 11.28 -2.21 -1.29
C ARG A 44 10.31 -2.70 -2.35
N ALA A 45 10.82 -3.30 -3.43
CA ALA A 45 9.98 -3.92 -4.45
C ALA A 45 9.11 -5.03 -3.83
N THR A 46 7.87 -5.12 -4.28
CA THR A 46 6.98 -6.23 -3.94
C THR A 46 7.59 -7.54 -4.43
N PRO A 47 7.68 -8.58 -3.57
CA PRO A 47 8.27 -9.85 -3.95
C PRO A 47 7.52 -10.52 -5.10
N ALA A 48 8.26 -11.02 -6.10
CA ALA A 48 7.68 -11.83 -7.16
C ALA A 48 7.39 -13.25 -6.68
N GLN A 49 6.34 -13.85 -7.24
CA GLN A 49 6.00 -15.26 -7.06
C GLN A 49 5.61 -15.89 -8.40
N THR A 50 5.51 -17.23 -8.41
CA THR A 50 5.09 -17.95 -9.61
C THR A 50 3.68 -17.57 -10.03
N GLU A 51 3.46 -17.48 -11.35
CA GLU A 51 2.16 -17.29 -11.96
C GLU A 51 1.19 -18.46 -11.65
N GLY A 52 1.75 -19.66 -11.51
CA GLY A 52 0.95 -20.87 -11.38
C GLY A 52 0.31 -21.31 -12.71
N PRO A 53 -0.47 -22.40 -12.70
CA PRO A 53 -0.98 -23.01 -13.92
C PRO A 53 -2.32 -22.45 -14.41
N PHE A 54 -2.92 -21.45 -13.73
CA PHE A 54 -4.31 -21.03 -13.98
C PHE A 54 -4.44 -19.59 -14.51
N TYR A 55 -3.34 -18.98 -14.96
CA TYR A 55 -3.46 -17.73 -15.71
C TYR A 55 -4.25 -17.98 -16.99
N PRO A 56 -5.18 -17.08 -17.38
CA PRO A 56 -6.07 -17.33 -18.52
C PRO A 56 -5.31 -17.62 -19.82
N VAL A 57 -5.60 -18.76 -20.44
CA VAL A 57 -5.10 -19.11 -21.79
C VAL A 57 -5.76 -18.23 -22.85
N VAL A 58 -7.04 -17.93 -22.63
CA VAL A 58 -7.83 -16.98 -23.40
C VAL A 58 -8.49 -16.03 -22.41
N PHE A 59 -8.32 -14.73 -22.62
CA PHE A 59 -8.95 -13.75 -21.74
C PHE A 59 -10.47 -13.81 -21.88
N PRO A 60 -11.22 -13.78 -20.75
CA PRO A 60 -12.66 -13.71 -20.79
C PRO A 60 -13.13 -12.42 -21.46
N GLU A 61 -14.30 -12.46 -22.08
CA GLU A 61 -14.93 -11.29 -22.70
C GLU A 61 -15.20 -10.20 -21.67
N ASP A 62 -15.77 -10.58 -20.51
CA ASP A 62 -15.88 -9.72 -19.35
C ASP A 62 -14.63 -9.90 -18.47
N SER A 63 -13.89 -8.83 -18.26
CA SER A 63 -12.62 -8.84 -17.53
C SER A 63 -12.40 -7.54 -16.80
N ASP A 64 -13.47 -6.89 -16.36
CA ASP A 64 -13.41 -5.62 -15.65
C ASP A 64 -13.01 -5.77 -14.16
N TYR A 65 -13.29 -4.76 -13.36
CA TYR A 65 -12.93 -4.74 -11.94
C TYR A 65 -13.86 -5.55 -11.03
N ASP A 66 -15.07 -5.93 -11.50
CA ASP A 66 -16.10 -6.56 -10.67
C ASP A 66 -16.24 -8.07 -10.95
N LEU A 67 -15.42 -8.87 -10.29
CA LEU A 67 -15.43 -10.32 -10.45
C LEU A 67 -16.72 -10.99 -9.91
N LEU A 68 -17.57 -10.24 -9.19
CA LEU A 68 -18.88 -10.75 -8.72
C LEU A 68 -19.97 -10.60 -9.78
N ARG A 69 -19.60 -10.12 -10.97
CA ARG A 69 -20.46 -10.06 -12.16
C ARG A 69 -19.72 -10.68 -13.33
N ASN A 70 -20.46 -11.39 -14.17
CA ASN A 70 -19.94 -11.91 -15.43
C ASN A 70 -21.01 -11.67 -16.51
N GLY A 71 -20.87 -10.60 -17.25
CA GLY A 71 -21.93 -10.08 -18.13
C GLY A 71 -23.19 -9.74 -17.33
N ALA A 72 -24.29 -10.41 -17.62
CA ALA A 72 -25.57 -10.24 -16.93
C ALA A 72 -25.70 -11.09 -15.66
N LEU A 73 -24.75 -11.98 -15.38
CA LEU A 73 -24.82 -12.90 -14.25
C LEU A 73 -24.22 -12.27 -13.00
N ASN A 74 -24.90 -12.48 -11.85
CA ASN A 74 -24.37 -12.05 -10.55
C ASN A 74 -23.91 -13.29 -9.77
N TYR A 75 -22.77 -13.17 -9.08
CA TYR A 75 -22.19 -14.21 -8.25
C TYR A 75 -22.52 -13.97 -6.76
N PRO A 76 -23.39 -14.80 -6.15
CA PRO A 76 -23.84 -14.60 -4.78
C PRO A 76 -23.04 -15.38 -3.74
N GLU A 77 -22.12 -16.26 -4.18
CA GLU A 77 -21.41 -17.18 -3.28
C GLU A 77 -20.16 -16.53 -2.68
N GLY A 78 -19.77 -17.00 -1.49
CA GLY A 78 -18.59 -16.51 -0.80
C GLY A 78 -18.81 -15.18 -0.10
N GLN A 79 -17.72 -14.64 0.44
CA GLN A 79 -17.72 -13.40 1.20
C GLN A 79 -17.20 -12.26 0.31
N GLY A 80 -18.08 -11.38 -0.11
CA GLY A 80 -17.72 -10.24 -0.98
C GLY A 80 -16.64 -9.36 -0.36
N ALA A 81 -15.67 -8.97 -1.18
CA ALA A 81 -14.52 -8.21 -0.75
C ALA A 81 -14.05 -7.20 -1.81
N TRP A 82 -13.39 -6.15 -1.36
CA TRP A 82 -12.61 -5.25 -2.17
C TRP A 82 -11.12 -5.51 -1.95
N LEU A 83 -10.39 -5.74 -3.04
CA LEU A 83 -8.92 -5.68 -3.06
C LEU A 83 -8.54 -4.34 -3.69
N GLU A 84 -7.89 -3.50 -2.94
CA GLU A 84 -7.53 -2.16 -3.38
C GLU A 84 -6.09 -1.80 -2.98
N GLY A 85 -5.47 -0.86 -3.69
CA GLY A 85 -4.12 -0.44 -3.40
C GLY A 85 -3.61 0.61 -4.37
N SER A 86 -2.30 0.74 -4.41
CA SER A 86 -1.60 1.61 -5.36
C SER A 86 -0.45 0.87 -6.01
N VAL A 87 -0.06 1.30 -7.21
CA VAL A 87 1.16 0.86 -7.89
C VAL A 87 2.13 2.03 -7.94
N SER A 88 3.32 1.86 -7.37
CA SER A 88 4.39 2.85 -7.38
C SER A 88 5.72 2.24 -7.84
N ASP A 89 6.64 3.10 -8.27
CA ASP A 89 8.03 2.73 -8.49
C ASP A 89 8.82 2.73 -7.15
N LEU A 90 10.10 2.37 -7.22
CA LEU A 90 11.00 2.35 -6.06
C LEU A 90 11.23 3.72 -5.42
N ALA A 91 10.93 4.80 -6.13
CA ALA A 91 10.98 6.17 -5.61
C ALA A 91 9.64 6.64 -5.03
N GLY A 92 8.62 5.79 -5.03
CA GLY A 92 7.27 6.11 -4.54
C GLY A 92 6.39 6.88 -5.54
N ARG A 93 6.83 7.04 -6.79
CA ARG A 93 6.05 7.72 -7.81
C ARG A 93 4.99 6.78 -8.39
N PRO A 94 3.75 7.26 -8.62
CA PRO A 94 2.70 6.45 -9.24
C PRO A 94 3.12 5.90 -10.61
N VAL A 95 2.84 4.62 -10.88
CA VAL A 95 3.00 4.01 -12.20
C VAL A 95 1.65 4.07 -12.94
N ALA A 96 1.23 5.29 -13.26
CA ALA A 96 -0.03 5.54 -13.95
C ALA A 96 -0.06 4.86 -15.32
N GLY A 97 -1.24 4.37 -15.72
CA GLY A 97 -1.43 3.68 -17.00
C GLY A 97 -0.93 2.24 -17.04
N ALA A 98 -0.27 1.75 -15.98
CA ALA A 98 -0.01 0.32 -15.86
C ALA A 98 -1.33 -0.46 -15.75
N GLN A 99 -1.32 -1.72 -16.12
CA GLN A 99 -2.44 -2.64 -15.92
C GLN A 99 -2.17 -3.52 -14.72
N VAL A 100 -3.15 -3.63 -13.82
CA VAL A 100 -3.18 -4.65 -12.78
C VAL A 100 -4.18 -5.70 -13.20
N GLU A 101 -3.78 -6.95 -13.15
CA GLU A 101 -4.60 -8.13 -13.41
C GLU A 101 -4.68 -8.97 -12.16
N ILE A 102 -5.85 -9.50 -11.85
CA ILE A 102 -6.01 -10.50 -10.79
C ILE A 102 -6.72 -11.73 -11.31
N TRP A 103 -6.39 -12.90 -10.76
CA TRP A 103 -7.17 -14.10 -10.97
C TRP A 103 -7.18 -14.95 -9.70
N GLN A 104 -8.29 -15.60 -9.48
CA GLN A 104 -8.50 -16.48 -8.33
C GLN A 104 -9.56 -17.52 -8.62
N CYS A 105 -9.62 -18.58 -7.82
CA CYS A 105 -10.68 -19.56 -7.87
C CYS A 105 -12.01 -18.98 -7.35
N ASP A 106 -13.12 -19.59 -7.74
CA ASP A 106 -14.44 -19.35 -7.17
C ASP A 106 -14.55 -19.84 -5.72
N HIS A 107 -15.70 -19.67 -5.08
CA HIS A 107 -15.93 -20.10 -3.70
C HIS A 107 -15.79 -21.63 -3.49
N SER A 108 -15.92 -22.42 -4.53
CA SER A 108 -15.74 -23.87 -4.50
C SER A 108 -14.30 -24.32 -4.77
N GLY A 109 -13.38 -23.39 -5.00
CA GLY A 109 -11.96 -23.67 -5.23
C GLY A 109 -11.61 -24.03 -6.67
N HIS A 110 -12.40 -23.60 -7.66
CA HIS A 110 -12.18 -23.89 -9.08
C HIS A 110 -11.83 -22.63 -9.87
N TYR A 111 -10.86 -22.75 -10.77
CA TYR A 111 -10.46 -21.69 -11.69
C TYR A 111 -11.17 -21.83 -13.04
N HIS A 112 -11.44 -20.70 -13.69
CA HIS A 112 -11.84 -20.65 -15.10
C HIS A 112 -10.63 -20.97 -16.00
N HIS A 113 -10.26 -22.24 -16.03
CA HIS A 113 -9.14 -22.72 -16.81
C HIS A 113 -9.44 -24.10 -17.42
N PRO A 114 -8.98 -24.39 -18.67
CA PRO A 114 -9.20 -25.72 -19.29
C PRO A 114 -8.75 -26.89 -18.42
N GLY A 115 -7.67 -26.73 -17.65
CA GLY A 115 -7.16 -27.74 -16.71
C GLY A 115 -8.11 -28.08 -15.56
N GLU A 116 -9.12 -27.24 -15.28
CA GLU A 116 -10.14 -27.46 -14.27
C GLU A 116 -11.41 -28.12 -14.82
N GLY A 117 -11.50 -28.38 -16.12
CA GLY A 117 -12.60 -29.11 -16.73
C GLY A 117 -13.97 -28.42 -16.62
N ALA A 118 -14.04 -27.12 -16.73
CA ALA A 118 -15.25 -26.29 -16.66
C ALA A 118 -16.04 -26.45 -15.33
N ARG A 119 -15.36 -26.72 -14.23
CA ARG A 119 -15.96 -26.84 -12.88
C ARG A 119 -16.24 -25.49 -12.22
N ALA A 120 -15.56 -24.44 -12.64
CA ALA A 120 -15.75 -23.09 -12.08
C ALA A 120 -17.17 -22.57 -12.34
N ASP A 121 -17.72 -21.85 -11.38
CA ASP A 121 -19.03 -21.23 -11.50
C ASP A 121 -19.00 -20.11 -12.55
N ARG A 122 -19.81 -20.27 -13.59
CA ARG A 122 -19.90 -19.32 -14.71
C ARG A 122 -20.36 -17.91 -14.30
N ARG A 123 -20.97 -17.75 -13.12
CA ARG A 123 -21.40 -16.47 -12.58
C ARG A 123 -20.21 -15.67 -12.01
N PHE A 124 -19.15 -16.34 -11.56
CA PHE A 124 -17.93 -15.71 -11.09
C PHE A 124 -17.01 -15.39 -12.28
N GLN A 125 -16.57 -14.14 -12.42
CA GLN A 125 -15.72 -13.75 -13.56
C GLN A 125 -14.34 -14.41 -13.51
N GLY A 126 -13.77 -14.61 -12.30
CA GLY A 126 -12.54 -15.36 -12.06
C GLY A 126 -11.25 -14.65 -12.44
N PHE A 127 -11.29 -13.70 -13.35
CA PHE A 127 -10.19 -12.86 -13.82
C PHE A 127 -10.68 -11.42 -13.97
N GLY A 128 -9.87 -10.46 -13.56
CA GLY A 128 -10.17 -9.04 -13.73
C GLY A 128 -8.93 -8.24 -14.11
N ARG A 129 -9.15 -7.14 -14.85
CA ARG A 129 -8.08 -6.24 -15.28
C ARG A 129 -8.53 -4.80 -15.14
N VAL A 130 -7.66 -3.95 -14.57
CA VAL A 130 -7.89 -2.51 -14.48
C VAL A 130 -6.66 -1.73 -14.90
N THR A 131 -6.88 -0.52 -15.41
CA THR A 131 -5.79 0.44 -15.64
C THR A 131 -5.59 1.29 -14.38
N VAL A 132 -4.35 1.39 -13.94
CA VAL A 132 -3.94 2.18 -12.79
C VAL A 132 -4.21 3.66 -13.06
N ALA A 133 -4.92 4.32 -12.16
CA ALA A 133 -5.27 5.73 -12.26
C ALA A 133 -4.04 6.65 -12.14
N ALA A 134 -4.23 7.95 -12.41
CA ALA A 134 -3.14 8.92 -12.38
C ALA A 134 -2.48 9.07 -10.99
N ASP A 135 -3.24 8.81 -9.93
CA ASP A 135 -2.76 8.80 -8.54
C ASP A 135 -2.14 7.45 -8.12
N GLY A 136 -1.99 6.51 -9.07
CA GLY A 136 -1.45 5.17 -8.84
C GLY A 136 -2.46 4.16 -8.32
N ARG A 137 -3.71 4.53 -8.08
CA ARG A 137 -4.69 3.64 -7.44
C ARG A 137 -5.29 2.62 -8.38
N TYR A 138 -5.64 1.46 -7.79
CA TYR A 138 -6.41 0.39 -8.40
C TYR A 138 -7.37 -0.23 -7.38
N ARG A 139 -8.42 -0.88 -7.84
CA ARG A 139 -9.33 -1.66 -6.99
C ARG A 139 -10.08 -2.71 -7.79
N PHE A 140 -10.39 -3.81 -7.12
CA PHE A 140 -11.24 -4.90 -7.63
C PHE A 140 -12.31 -5.26 -6.62
N ARG A 141 -13.48 -5.64 -7.10
CA ARG A 141 -14.51 -6.29 -6.33
C ARG A 141 -14.44 -7.79 -6.58
N THR A 142 -14.30 -8.57 -5.54
CA THR A 142 -14.13 -10.02 -5.63
C THR A 142 -14.67 -10.71 -4.37
N ILE A 143 -14.35 -11.96 -4.13
CA ILE A 143 -14.58 -12.62 -2.85
C ILE A 143 -13.29 -12.69 -2.03
N ARG A 144 -13.40 -12.75 -0.70
CA ARG A 144 -12.30 -13.23 0.12
C ARG A 144 -11.86 -14.61 -0.42
N PRO A 145 -10.60 -14.80 -0.79
CA PRO A 145 -10.17 -16.03 -1.42
C PRO A 145 -10.34 -17.23 -0.49
N VAL A 146 -10.52 -18.38 -1.09
CA VAL A 146 -10.67 -19.68 -0.44
C VAL A 146 -9.50 -20.61 -0.78
N PRO A 147 -9.23 -21.65 0.02
CA PRO A 147 -8.19 -22.61 -0.32
C PRO A 147 -8.60 -23.48 -1.52
N TYR A 148 -7.61 -23.94 -2.28
CA TYR A 148 -7.80 -24.96 -3.32
C TYR A 148 -6.60 -25.91 -3.39
N SER A 149 -6.84 -27.18 -3.72
CA SER A 149 -5.80 -28.19 -4.03
C SER A 149 -4.57 -28.14 -3.10
N GLY A 150 -4.80 -27.99 -1.79
CA GLY A 150 -3.72 -27.95 -0.78
C GLY A 150 -2.99 -26.61 -0.68
N ARG A 151 -3.40 -25.59 -1.44
CA ARG A 151 -2.91 -24.21 -1.34
C ARG A 151 -3.75 -23.41 -0.33
N THR A 152 -3.09 -22.52 0.43
CA THR A 152 -3.76 -21.56 1.28
C THR A 152 -4.53 -20.53 0.44
N PRO A 153 -5.57 -19.84 0.99
CA PRO A 153 -6.30 -18.79 0.27
C PRO A 153 -5.37 -17.70 -0.27
N HIS A 154 -5.46 -17.43 -1.56
CA HIS A 154 -4.67 -16.37 -2.20
C HIS A 154 -5.35 -15.83 -3.47
N ILE A 155 -4.94 -14.62 -3.85
CA ILE A 155 -5.27 -14.00 -5.13
C ILE A 155 -3.98 -13.83 -5.91
N HIS A 156 -3.95 -14.26 -7.15
CA HIS A 156 -2.84 -13.96 -8.06
C HIS A 156 -2.93 -12.53 -8.55
N VAL A 157 -1.79 -11.87 -8.69
CA VAL A 157 -1.69 -10.50 -9.17
C VAL A 157 -0.59 -10.40 -10.21
N LYS A 158 -0.87 -9.70 -11.32
CA LYS A 158 0.12 -9.34 -12.33
C LYS A 158 0.05 -7.86 -12.62
N VAL A 159 1.19 -7.22 -12.76
CA VAL A 159 1.30 -5.81 -13.17
C VAL A 159 2.06 -5.74 -14.49
N ARG A 160 1.49 -5.02 -15.45
CA ARG A 160 2.07 -4.84 -16.79
C ARG A 160 2.10 -3.36 -17.16
N GLN A 161 3.05 -2.99 -17.99
CA GLN A 161 3.07 -1.68 -18.65
C GLN A 161 3.30 -1.90 -20.14
N GLY A 162 2.25 -1.77 -20.92
CA GLY A 162 2.23 -2.22 -22.30
C GLY A 162 2.53 -3.73 -22.40
N ALA A 163 3.50 -4.11 -23.21
CA ALA A 163 3.90 -5.51 -23.35
C ALA A 163 4.83 -6.01 -22.22
N ARG A 164 5.41 -5.10 -21.41
CA ARG A 164 6.35 -5.45 -20.36
C ARG A 164 5.61 -5.91 -19.10
N GLU A 165 5.95 -7.09 -18.59
CA GLU A 165 5.57 -7.52 -17.25
C GLU A 165 6.50 -6.84 -16.24
N LEU A 166 5.91 -6.21 -15.22
CA LEU A 166 6.63 -5.56 -14.13
C LEU A 166 6.68 -6.44 -12.89
N LEU A 167 5.62 -7.22 -12.66
CA LEU A 167 5.49 -8.10 -11.50
C LEU A 167 4.47 -9.21 -11.78
N THR A 168 4.78 -10.41 -11.32
CA THR A 168 3.79 -11.47 -11.05
C THR A 168 3.97 -11.92 -9.62
N THR A 169 2.88 -12.00 -8.84
CA THR A 169 2.91 -12.34 -7.41
C THR A 169 1.59 -12.94 -6.93
N GLN A 170 1.51 -13.25 -5.63
CA GLN A 170 0.30 -13.76 -4.97
C GLN A 170 0.07 -13.00 -3.68
N VAL A 171 -1.20 -12.67 -3.40
CA VAL A 171 -1.65 -12.01 -2.16
C VAL A 171 -2.30 -13.05 -1.28
N TYR A 172 -1.79 -13.24 -0.08
CA TYR A 172 -2.26 -14.20 0.90
C TYR A 172 -3.17 -13.55 1.94
N VAL A 173 -4.04 -14.35 2.54
CA VAL A 173 -4.92 -13.90 3.63
C VAL A 173 -4.18 -13.96 4.96
N ALA A 174 -4.18 -12.86 5.71
CA ALA A 174 -3.62 -12.83 7.06
C ALA A 174 -4.36 -13.81 7.99
N ASP A 175 -3.60 -14.38 8.92
CA ASP A 175 -4.09 -15.30 9.96
C ASP A 175 -4.80 -16.55 9.44
N ASP A 176 -4.65 -16.89 8.15
CA ASP A 176 -5.18 -18.13 7.63
C ASP A 176 -4.37 -19.33 8.16
N PRO A 177 -5.03 -20.34 8.80
CA PRO A 177 -4.35 -21.49 9.37
C PRO A 177 -3.70 -22.40 8.32
N GLY A 178 -3.97 -22.20 7.03
CA GLY A 178 -3.34 -22.85 5.89
C GLY A 178 -1.94 -22.32 5.60
N ASN A 179 -1.65 -21.06 5.89
CA ASN A 179 -0.38 -20.41 5.56
C ASN A 179 0.86 -21.22 5.99
N PRO A 180 0.97 -21.69 7.25
CA PRO A 180 2.12 -22.46 7.67
C PRO A 180 2.27 -23.83 6.98
N ARG A 181 1.26 -24.30 6.25
CA ARG A 181 1.28 -25.55 5.49
C ARG A 181 1.50 -25.34 4.00
N ASP A 182 1.27 -24.13 3.49
CA ASP A 182 1.45 -23.80 2.07
C ASP A 182 2.95 -23.72 1.71
N PHE A 183 3.36 -24.47 0.69
CA PHE A 183 4.77 -24.59 0.34
C PHE A 183 5.36 -23.30 -0.23
N LEU A 184 4.57 -22.51 -0.98
CA LEU A 184 5.02 -21.22 -1.52
C LEU A 184 5.11 -20.17 -0.42
N TRP A 185 4.10 -20.06 0.45
CA TRP A 185 4.14 -19.13 1.58
C TRP A 185 5.30 -19.44 2.53
N ARG A 186 5.57 -20.73 2.79
CA ARG A 186 6.69 -21.17 3.64
C ARG A 186 8.06 -20.86 3.04
N SER A 187 8.19 -20.86 1.71
CA SER A 187 9.46 -20.54 1.04
C SER A 187 9.85 -19.06 1.15
N LEU A 188 8.91 -18.19 1.50
CA LEU A 188 9.14 -16.76 1.68
C LEU A 188 9.92 -16.47 2.97
N GLY A 189 10.80 -15.49 2.94
CA GLY A 189 11.37 -14.88 4.14
C GLY A 189 10.31 -14.06 4.92
N ALA A 190 10.59 -13.74 6.18
CA ALA A 190 9.64 -13.05 7.04
C ALA A 190 9.16 -11.70 6.45
N ALA A 191 10.08 -10.93 5.87
CA ALA A 191 9.75 -9.64 5.24
C ALA A 191 8.87 -9.81 3.98
N ASP A 192 9.08 -10.88 3.20
CA ASP A 192 8.28 -11.18 2.01
C ASP A 192 6.87 -11.65 2.40
N ARG A 193 6.77 -12.50 3.44
CA ARG A 193 5.47 -12.89 4.00
C ARG A 193 4.67 -11.67 4.45
N ALA A 194 5.30 -10.75 5.17
CA ALA A 194 4.65 -9.53 5.62
C ALA A 194 4.18 -8.65 4.44
N ALA A 195 4.98 -8.56 3.37
CA ALA A 195 4.65 -7.78 2.18
C ALA A 195 3.52 -8.40 1.33
N LEU A 196 3.38 -9.72 1.34
CA LEU A 196 2.42 -10.46 0.50
C LEU A 196 1.18 -10.94 1.27
N THR A 197 1.04 -10.64 2.56
CA THR A 197 -0.08 -11.10 3.38
C THR A 197 -0.90 -9.92 3.86
N VAL A 198 -2.20 -9.92 3.55
CA VAL A 198 -3.12 -8.82 3.85
C VAL A 198 -4.31 -9.27 4.68
N ALA A 199 -4.78 -8.41 5.57
CA ALA A 199 -6.02 -8.64 6.31
C ALA A 199 -7.23 -8.26 5.45
N PHE A 200 -8.26 -9.10 5.47
CA PHE A 200 -9.59 -8.80 4.93
C PHE A 200 -10.48 -8.32 6.09
N ALA A 201 -10.48 -7.02 6.32
CA ALA A 201 -11.21 -6.40 7.43
C ALA A 201 -12.64 -6.00 7.02
N PRO A 202 -13.61 -5.96 7.95
CA PRO A 202 -14.95 -5.47 7.66
C PRO A 202 -14.97 -4.05 7.10
N GLY A 203 -15.80 -3.81 6.08
CA GLY A 203 -16.06 -2.51 5.45
C GLY A 203 -17.56 -2.28 5.29
N GLY A 204 -17.95 -1.13 4.73
CA GLY A 204 -19.37 -0.76 4.62
C GLY A 204 -20.18 -1.63 3.65
N ASP A 205 -19.52 -2.19 2.64
CA ASP A 205 -20.15 -2.96 1.53
C ASP A 205 -19.41 -4.28 1.25
N GLY A 206 -18.87 -4.90 2.28
CA GLY A 206 -18.11 -6.14 2.25
C GLY A 206 -16.76 -5.99 2.96
N LEU A 207 -15.91 -6.98 2.81
CA LEU A 207 -14.56 -6.94 3.35
C LEU A 207 -13.68 -5.99 2.52
N ARG A 208 -12.60 -5.49 3.14
CA ARG A 208 -11.57 -4.69 2.46
C ARG A 208 -10.19 -5.22 2.75
N ALA A 209 -9.38 -5.34 1.71
CA ALA A 209 -7.98 -5.69 1.79
C ALA A 209 -7.15 -4.65 1.03
N SER A 210 -6.11 -4.11 1.68
CA SER A 210 -5.19 -3.16 1.07
C SER A 210 -3.90 -3.85 0.68
N PHE A 211 -3.56 -3.76 -0.61
CA PHE A 211 -2.32 -4.35 -1.15
C PHE A 211 -1.57 -3.31 -1.99
N PRO A 212 -0.69 -2.50 -1.38
CA PRO A 212 0.18 -1.60 -2.13
C PRO A 212 1.26 -2.40 -2.88
N ILE A 213 1.50 -2.04 -4.14
CA ILE A 213 2.45 -2.70 -5.03
C ILE A 213 3.59 -1.73 -5.36
N VAL A 214 4.81 -2.19 -5.22
CA VAL A 214 6.02 -1.45 -5.59
C VAL A 214 6.75 -2.24 -6.68
N VAL A 215 6.98 -1.63 -7.83
CA VAL A 215 7.62 -2.25 -8.99
C VAL A 215 8.91 -1.54 -9.39
N ALA A 216 9.84 -2.28 -9.99
CA ALA A 216 11.02 -1.71 -10.65
C ALA A 216 10.63 -1.25 -12.08
N ALA A 217 9.94 -0.10 -12.17
CA ALA A 217 9.47 0.49 -13.42
C ALA A 217 10.49 1.48 -13.99
#